data_ab6f8dc749cc0b561bc45994d0e09cdd
#
_entry.id   ab6f8dc749cc0b561bc45994d0e09cdd
#
_cell.length_a   1.000
_cell.length_b   1.000
_cell.length_c   1.000
_cell.angle_alpha   90.00
_cell.angle_beta   90.00
_cell.angle_gamma   90.00
#
_symmetry.space_group_name_H-M   'P 1'
#
loop_
_entity.id
_entity.type
_entity.pdbx_description
1 polymer ?
#
loop_
_entity_poly.entity_id
_entity_poly.type
_entity_poly.pdbx_seq_one_letter_code
_entity_poly.pdbx_strand_id
1 'polypeptide(L)'
;MNFLKSFLFWQPKKDWLLWFEQSLLRKKILIILNYVIWVFFFFISYLLIRKDVNIFWQILIATIIAEIFERFLKRKIYWRRPLFEKNDDLPPGLVKKWYKTGSFPSGHTIKTVYFLLFIIQYQVFSIPLFLSIVSPLLFFRILIGFHYPIDMFGGIITGALIWLLSKWIILPIFITQIFKTIFNFIFFID
;
A
#
# COMPACT_ATOMS: atom_id res chain seq x y z
N MET A 1 -11.79 2.40 -29.87
CA MET A 1 -11.51 2.63 -28.43
C MET A 1 -10.01 2.67 -28.25
N ASN A 2 -9.45 3.75 -27.71
CA ASN A 2 -7.98 3.90 -27.63
C ASN A 2 -7.37 2.78 -26.78
N PHE A 3 -6.36 2.10 -27.32
CA PHE A 3 -5.60 1.02 -26.65
C PHE A 3 -5.20 1.40 -25.21
N LEU A 4 -4.73 2.62 -25.02
CA LEU A 4 -4.33 3.14 -23.70
C LEU A 4 -5.48 3.12 -22.68
N LYS A 5 -6.69 3.53 -23.08
CA LYS A 5 -7.88 3.50 -22.20
C LYS A 5 -8.26 2.07 -21.83
N SER A 6 -8.20 1.15 -22.77
CA SER A 6 -8.47 -0.27 -22.54
C SER A 6 -7.47 -0.90 -21.55
N PHE A 7 -6.19 -0.54 -21.66
CA PHE A 7 -5.16 -1.00 -20.74
C PHE A 7 -5.33 -0.40 -19.33
N LEU A 8 -5.51 0.92 -19.22
CA LEU A 8 -5.61 1.62 -17.93
C LEU A 8 -6.84 1.19 -17.11
N PHE A 9 -7.93 0.83 -17.77
CA PHE A 9 -9.17 0.35 -17.15
C PHE A 9 -9.41 -1.14 -17.41
N TRP A 10 -8.33 -1.91 -17.55
CA TRP A 10 -8.43 -3.35 -17.70
C TRP A 10 -9.08 -3.98 -16.46
N GLN A 11 -9.97 -4.96 -16.69
CA GLN A 11 -10.70 -5.67 -15.64
C GLN A 11 -10.61 -7.18 -15.87
N PRO A 12 -10.51 -7.97 -14.80
CA PRO A 12 -10.60 -9.42 -14.90
C PRO A 12 -11.98 -9.86 -15.38
N LYS A 13 -12.06 -11.05 -16.01
CA LYS A 13 -13.33 -11.65 -16.41
C LYS A 13 -14.18 -12.00 -15.17
N LYS A 14 -15.51 -11.92 -15.31
CA LYS A 14 -16.45 -12.24 -14.20
C LYS A 14 -16.23 -13.66 -13.66
N ASP A 15 -16.01 -14.64 -14.53
CA ASP A 15 -15.79 -16.04 -14.15
C ASP A 15 -14.57 -16.23 -13.23
N TRP A 16 -13.50 -15.45 -13.48
CA TRP A 16 -12.31 -15.43 -12.63
C TRP A 16 -12.61 -14.91 -11.22
N LEU A 17 -13.41 -13.86 -11.11
CA LEU A 17 -13.82 -13.31 -9.82
C LEU A 17 -14.69 -14.29 -9.05
N LEU A 18 -15.68 -14.91 -9.72
CA LEU A 18 -16.55 -15.93 -9.14
C LEU A 18 -15.76 -17.15 -8.66
N TRP A 19 -14.71 -17.55 -9.37
CA TRP A 19 -13.85 -18.66 -8.96
C TRP A 19 -13.21 -18.44 -7.58
N PHE A 20 -12.80 -17.19 -7.24
CA PHE A 20 -12.30 -16.87 -5.90
C PHE A 20 -13.40 -16.96 -4.83
N GLU A 21 -14.63 -16.63 -5.17
CA GLU A 21 -15.75 -16.60 -4.22
C GLU A 21 -16.30 -17.98 -3.88
N GLN A 22 -16.14 -18.98 -4.76
CA GLN A 22 -16.71 -20.32 -4.62
C GLN A 22 -16.08 -21.17 -3.51
N SER A 23 -14.91 -20.83 -2.99
CA SER A 23 -14.19 -21.63 -1.99
C SER A 23 -13.81 -20.83 -0.76
N LEU A 24 -14.12 -21.37 0.42
CA LEU A 24 -13.71 -20.80 1.71
C LEU A 24 -12.19 -20.67 1.83
N LEU A 25 -11.45 -21.67 1.32
CA LEU A 25 -9.98 -21.67 1.32
C LEU A 25 -9.43 -20.51 0.48
N ARG A 26 -9.96 -20.31 -0.74
CA ARG A 26 -9.54 -19.21 -1.62
C ARG A 26 -9.82 -17.84 -0.99
N LYS A 27 -10.99 -17.68 -0.34
CA LYS A 27 -11.28 -16.44 0.43
C LYS A 27 -10.28 -16.19 1.55
N LYS A 28 -9.90 -17.23 2.32
CA LYS A 28 -8.87 -17.12 3.36
C LYS A 28 -7.51 -16.72 2.78
N ILE A 29 -7.10 -17.32 1.66
CA ILE A 29 -5.86 -16.96 0.96
C ILE A 29 -5.87 -15.49 0.54
N LEU A 30 -6.98 -14.98 -0.01
CA LEU A 30 -7.12 -13.56 -0.35
C LEU A 30 -6.90 -12.65 0.86
N ILE A 31 -7.49 -13.02 1.99
CA ILE A 31 -7.34 -12.26 3.24
C ILE A 31 -5.88 -12.28 3.69
N ILE A 32 -5.24 -13.44 3.71
CA ILE A 32 -3.83 -13.60 4.09
C ILE A 32 -2.94 -12.76 3.19
N LEU A 33 -3.07 -12.87 1.87
CA LEU A 33 -2.27 -12.09 0.91
C LEU A 33 -2.46 -10.57 1.08
N ASN A 34 -3.65 -10.14 1.50
CA ASN A 34 -3.87 -8.72 1.79
C ASN A 34 -3.10 -8.25 3.03
N TYR A 35 -2.87 -9.12 4.02
CA TYR A 35 -2.15 -8.77 5.24
C TYR A 35 -0.64 -9.03 5.17
N VAL A 36 -0.17 -9.97 4.36
CA VAL A 36 1.26 -10.29 4.20
C VAL A 36 2.08 -9.03 3.86
N ILE A 37 1.58 -8.18 2.98
CA ILE A 37 2.28 -6.94 2.61
C ILE A 37 2.47 -6.00 3.80
N TRP A 38 1.52 -5.98 4.76
CA TRP A 38 1.63 -5.14 5.96
C TRP A 38 2.68 -5.66 6.94
N VAL A 39 2.74 -6.98 7.12
CA VAL A 39 3.79 -7.62 7.93
C VAL A 39 5.16 -7.33 7.32
N PHE A 40 5.25 -7.38 5.99
CA PHE A 40 6.49 -7.06 5.28
C PHE A 40 6.88 -5.58 5.44
N PHE A 41 5.94 -4.65 5.32
CA PHE A 41 6.21 -3.22 5.57
C PHE A 41 6.64 -2.96 7.02
N PHE A 42 6.05 -3.68 7.98
CA PHE A 42 6.47 -3.58 9.37
C PHE A 42 7.92 -4.05 9.56
N PHE A 43 8.30 -5.17 8.94
CA PHE A 43 9.67 -5.66 8.92
C PHE A 43 10.66 -4.65 8.29
N ILE A 44 10.32 -4.07 7.15
CA ILE A 44 11.14 -3.02 6.51
C ILE A 44 11.25 -1.78 7.39
N SER A 45 10.16 -1.37 8.05
CA SER A 45 10.19 -0.25 9.01
C SER A 45 11.17 -0.51 10.14
N TYR A 46 11.21 -1.73 10.68
CA TYR A 46 12.16 -2.12 11.70
C TYR A 46 13.62 -2.00 11.22
N LEU A 47 13.93 -2.49 10.02
CA LEU A 47 15.29 -2.36 9.45
C LEU A 47 15.69 -0.89 9.25
N LEU A 48 14.76 -0.05 8.79
CA LEU A 48 14.99 1.37 8.57
C LEU A 48 15.25 2.10 9.89
N ILE A 49 14.45 1.85 10.92
CA ILE A 49 14.59 2.47 12.26
C ILE A 49 15.91 2.04 12.91
N ARG A 50 16.33 0.78 12.74
CA ARG A 50 17.65 0.32 13.20
C ARG A 50 18.81 1.06 12.54
N LYS A 51 18.65 1.51 11.31
CA LYS A 51 19.68 2.29 10.60
C LYS A 51 19.78 3.72 11.11
N ASP A 52 18.64 4.37 11.32
CA ASP A 52 18.56 5.72 11.89
C ASP A 52 17.17 5.93 12.50
N VAL A 53 17.12 6.22 13.80
CA VAL A 53 15.89 6.44 14.56
C VAL A 53 15.08 7.61 14.00
N ASN A 54 15.71 8.60 13.36
CA ASN A 54 14.99 9.71 12.73
C ASN A 54 14.07 9.26 11.60
N ILE A 55 14.37 8.13 10.96
CA ILE A 55 13.52 7.56 9.90
C ILE A 55 12.15 7.17 10.44
N PHE A 56 12.05 6.81 11.72
CA PHE A 56 10.76 6.50 12.36
C PHE A 56 9.72 7.59 12.12
N TRP A 57 10.10 8.85 12.36
CA TRP A 57 9.20 9.99 12.17
C TRP A 57 8.84 10.20 10.71
N GLN A 58 9.81 10.07 9.82
CA GLN A 58 9.56 10.20 8.38
C GLN A 58 8.56 9.14 7.90
N ILE A 59 8.72 7.87 8.33
CA ILE A 59 7.80 6.78 8.02
C ILE A 59 6.42 7.04 8.65
N LEU A 60 6.37 7.40 9.93
CA LEU A 60 5.13 7.66 10.65
C LEU A 60 4.32 8.75 9.95
N ILE A 61 4.94 9.88 9.66
CA ILE A 61 4.29 11.02 9.01
C ILE A 61 3.91 10.69 7.57
N ALA A 62 4.79 10.03 6.80
CA ALA A 62 4.46 9.54 5.47
C ALA A 62 3.22 8.64 5.51
N THR A 63 3.13 7.74 6.51
CA THR A 63 1.98 6.85 6.67
C THR A 63 0.70 7.62 7.01
N ILE A 64 0.77 8.58 7.93
CA ILE A 64 -0.38 9.42 8.31
C ILE A 64 -0.87 10.23 7.10
N ILE A 65 0.04 10.91 6.39
CA ILE A 65 -0.31 11.69 5.19
C ILE A 65 -0.92 10.77 4.13
N ALA A 66 -0.33 9.59 3.90
CA ALA A 66 -0.85 8.61 2.94
C ALA A 66 -2.28 8.19 3.27
N GLU A 67 -2.57 7.88 4.54
CA GLU A 67 -3.92 7.49 4.98
C GLU A 67 -4.94 8.62 4.82
N ILE A 68 -4.59 9.84 5.22
CA ILE A 68 -5.48 11.01 5.10
C ILE A 68 -5.77 11.27 3.61
N PHE A 69 -4.74 11.32 2.78
CA PHE A 69 -4.85 11.62 1.36
C PHE A 69 -5.61 10.52 0.60
N GLU A 70 -5.30 9.25 0.88
CA GLU A 70 -6.02 8.10 0.31
C GLU A 70 -7.52 8.16 0.66
N ARG A 71 -7.86 8.38 1.93
CA ARG A 71 -9.26 8.47 2.37
C ARG A 71 -9.99 9.65 1.74
N PHE A 72 -9.32 10.80 1.63
CA PHE A 72 -9.90 11.99 1.00
C PHE A 72 -10.23 11.74 -0.47
N LEU A 73 -9.29 11.19 -1.25
CA LEU A 73 -9.51 10.92 -2.67
C LEU A 73 -10.55 9.82 -2.88
N LYS A 74 -10.54 8.76 -2.07
CA LYS A 74 -11.50 7.66 -2.19
C LYS A 74 -12.93 8.05 -1.85
N ARG A 75 -13.17 9.09 -1.06
CA ARG A 75 -14.51 9.64 -0.80
C ARG A 75 -15.12 10.29 -2.04
N LYS A 76 -14.31 10.81 -2.96
CA LYS A 76 -14.79 11.46 -4.20
C LYS A 76 -15.31 10.48 -5.24
N ILE A 77 -15.07 9.18 -5.10
CA ILE A 77 -15.51 8.09 -6.00
C ILE A 77 -15.38 8.48 -7.47
N TYR A 78 -14.13 8.66 -7.95
CA TYR A 78 -13.85 8.93 -9.37
C TYR A 78 -14.36 7.80 -10.27
N TRP A 79 -14.19 6.54 -9.79
CA TRP A 79 -14.78 5.33 -10.37
C TRP A 79 -14.86 4.24 -9.29
N ARG A 80 -15.80 3.31 -9.50
CA ARG A 80 -15.97 2.14 -8.63
C ARG A 80 -14.86 1.13 -8.86
N ARG A 81 -14.70 0.17 -7.95
CA ARG A 81 -13.74 -0.93 -8.13
C ARG A 81 -14.25 -1.90 -9.20
N PRO A 82 -13.33 -2.54 -9.99
CA PRO A 82 -13.72 -3.51 -11.02
C PRO A 82 -14.64 -4.62 -10.51
N LEU A 83 -14.39 -5.10 -9.30
CA LEU A 83 -15.18 -6.16 -8.64
C LEU A 83 -16.67 -5.77 -8.51
N PHE A 84 -16.97 -4.49 -8.24
CA PHE A 84 -18.34 -4.01 -8.01
C PHE A 84 -19.04 -3.50 -9.27
N GLU A 85 -18.34 -3.28 -10.36
CA GLU A 85 -18.96 -2.97 -11.63
C GLU A 85 -19.67 -4.17 -12.26
N LYS A 86 -19.22 -5.39 -11.93
CA LYS A 86 -19.71 -6.63 -12.54
C LYS A 86 -20.64 -7.44 -11.66
N ASN A 87 -20.67 -7.19 -10.36
CA ASN A 87 -21.48 -7.92 -9.39
C ASN A 87 -22.31 -6.93 -8.58
N ASP A 88 -23.65 -7.01 -8.70
CA ASP A 88 -24.58 -6.28 -7.85
C ASP A 88 -24.67 -6.91 -6.45
N ASP A 89 -24.31 -8.20 -6.34
CA ASP A 89 -24.24 -8.90 -5.06
C ASP A 89 -22.96 -8.59 -4.30
N LEU A 90 -23.10 -8.08 -3.08
CA LEU A 90 -22.00 -7.76 -2.18
C LEU A 90 -21.32 -9.04 -1.70
N PRO A 91 -20.02 -9.24 -1.97
CA PRO A 91 -19.31 -10.34 -1.36
C PRO A 91 -19.29 -10.17 0.18
N PRO A 92 -19.47 -11.26 0.94
CA PRO A 92 -19.51 -11.21 2.40
C PRO A 92 -18.15 -10.80 3.00
N GLY A 93 -18.17 -10.07 4.13
CA GLY A 93 -16.99 -9.78 4.94
C GLY A 93 -16.32 -8.43 4.69
N LEU A 94 -14.97 -8.40 4.73
CA LEU A 94 -14.12 -7.18 4.66
C LEU A 94 -14.40 -6.28 3.44
N VAL A 95 -14.88 -6.86 2.36
CA VAL A 95 -15.16 -6.18 1.08
C VAL A 95 -16.35 -5.22 1.19
N LYS A 96 -17.29 -5.45 2.10
CA LYS A 96 -18.45 -4.55 2.35
C LYS A 96 -18.04 -3.11 2.66
N LYS A 97 -16.93 -2.93 3.39
CA LYS A 97 -16.43 -1.58 3.72
C LYS A 97 -15.90 -0.82 2.52
N TRP A 98 -15.43 -1.54 1.49
CA TRP A 98 -14.82 -0.94 0.30
C TRP A 98 -15.82 -0.63 -0.81
N TYR A 99 -17.04 -1.18 -0.71
CA TYR A 99 -18.10 -0.92 -1.68
C TYR A 99 -18.48 0.56 -1.78
N LYS A 100 -18.47 1.26 -0.65
CA LYS A 100 -18.83 2.69 -0.57
C LYS A 100 -17.69 3.64 -0.93
N THR A 101 -16.51 3.14 -1.30
CA THR A 101 -15.33 3.95 -1.60
C THR A 101 -14.82 3.70 -3.01
N GLY A 102 -14.26 4.74 -3.64
CA GLY A 102 -13.59 4.62 -4.93
C GLY A 102 -12.36 3.71 -4.88
N SER A 103 -11.87 3.27 -6.05
CA SER A 103 -10.64 2.48 -6.15
C SER A 103 -9.37 3.33 -6.19
N PHE A 104 -9.46 4.56 -6.68
CA PHE A 104 -8.32 5.46 -6.90
C PHE A 104 -7.98 6.31 -5.66
N PRO A 105 -6.68 6.48 -5.38
CA PRO A 105 -5.52 5.70 -5.82
C PRO A 105 -5.36 4.41 -5.01
N SER A 106 -4.44 3.51 -5.44
CA SER A 106 -4.13 2.30 -4.69
C SER A 106 -3.28 2.60 -3.46
N GLY A 107 -3.84 2.45 -2.26
CA GLY A 107 -3.13 2.71 -0.99
C GLY A 107 -1.95 1.77 -0.74
N HIS A 108 -2.02 0.51 -1.20
CA HIS A 108 -0.89 -0.41 -1.11
C HIS A 108 0.26 0.03 -2.02
N THR A 109 -0.04 0.52 -3.21
CA THR A 109 0.97 1.06 -4.13
C THR A 109 1.62 2.31 -3.57
N ILE A 110 0.84 3.23 -2.98
CA ILE A 110 1.37 4.41 -2.30
C ILE A 110 2.45 3.99 -1.28
N LYS A 111 2.09 3.05 -0.40
CA LYS A 111 2.98 2.58 0.66
C LYS A 111 4.19 1.84 0.10
N THR A 112 3.99 0.97 -0.88
CA THR A 112 5.10 0.28 -1.57
C THR A 112 6.12 1.26 -2.13
N VAL A 113 5.67 2.33 -2.78
CA VAL A 113 6.56 3.28 -3.44
C VAL A 113 7.36 4.09 -2.43
N TYR A 114 6.74 4.64 -1.38
CA TYR A 114 7.54 5.39 -0.42
C TYR A 114 8.49 4.47 0.38
N PHE A 115 8.11 3.22 0.70
CA PHE A 115 9.05 2.26 1.29
C PHE A 115 10.21 1.92 0.35
N LEU A 116 9.94 1.71 -0.93
CA LEU A 116 10.98 1.50 -1.94
C LEU A 116 11.97 2.66 -1.97
N LEU A 117 11.48 3.90 -1.95
CA LEU A 117 12.32 5.10 -1.98
C LEU A 117 13.15 5.26 -0.69
N PHE A 118 12.60 4.87 0.48
CA PHE A 118 13.39 4.78 1.71
C PHE A 118 14.46 3.69 1.63
N ILE A 119 14.14 2.52 1.08
CA ILE A 119 15.13 1.44 0.89
C ILE A 119 16.26 1.90 -0.04
N ILE A 120 15.95 2.58 -1.14
CA ILE A 120 16.96 3.14 -2.07
C ILE A 120 17.85 4.16 -1.35
N GLN A 121 17.24 5.05 -0.56
CA GLN A 121 17.96 6.10 0.14
C GLN A 121 18.90 5.56 1.23
N TYR A 122 18.43 4.59 2.03
CA TYR A 122 19.15 4.11 3.22
C TYR A 122 19.84 2.77 3.02
N GLN A 123 19.63 2.10 1.89
CA GLN A 123 20.27 0.83 1.50
C GLN A 123 20.15 -0.27 2.55
N VAL A 124 18.99 -0.39 3.20
CA VAL A 124 18.77 -1.34 4.30
C VAL A 124 18.30 -2.71 3.84
N PHE A 125 17.88 -2.84 2.58
CA PHE A 125 17.32 -4.07 2.04
C PHE A 125 17.58 -4.17 0.54
N SER A 126 17.64 -5.40 0.01
CA SER A 126 17.82 -5.64 -1.44
C SER A 126 16.62 -5.17 -2.25
N ILE A 127 16.84 -4.24 -3.19
CA ILE A 127 15.79 -3.70 -4.08
C ILE A 127 15.17 -4.81 -4.94
N PRO A 128 15.94 -5.69 -5.62
CA PRO A 128 15.36 -6.79 -6.39
C PRO A 128 14.50 -7.71 -5.52
N LEU A 129 14.95 -8.04 -4.31
CA LEU A 129 14.18 -8.88 -3.39
C LEU A 129 12.91 -8.17 -2.92
N PHE A 130 12.96 -6.88 -2.61
CA PHE A 130 11.78 -6.09 -2.28
C PHE A 130 10.75 -6.12 -3.42
N LEU A 131 11.19 -5.83 -4.64
CA LEU A 131 10.31 -5.82 -5.81
C LEU A 131 9.75 -7.21 -6.12
N SER A 132 10.52 -8.28 -5.95
CA SER A 132 10.04 -9.66 -6.18
C SER A 132 8.93 -10.06 -5.22
N ILE A 133 8.90 -9.51 -4.00
CA ILE A 133 7.85 -9.75 -3.01
C ILE A 133 6.62 -8.87 -3.28
N VAL A 134 6.82 -7.56 -3.47
CA VAL A 134 5.67 -6.63 -3.51
C VAL A 134 4.98 -6.60 -4.87
N SER A 135 5.71 -6.77 -6.00
CA SER A 135 5.10 -6.67 -7.33
C SER A 135 4.02 -7.73 -7.59
N PRO A 136 4.23 -9.03 -7.26
CA PRO A 136 3.17 -10.03 -7.38
C PRO A 136 1.95 -9.69 -6.52
N LEU A 137 2.16 -9.19 -5.28
CA LEU A 137 1.06 -8.83 -4.39
C LEU A 137 0.25 -7.65 -4.91
N LEU A 138 0.91 -6.65 -5.51
CA LEU A 138 0.23 -5.52 -6.16
C LEU A 138 -0.51 -5.97 -7.41
N PHE A 139 0.12 -6.76 -8.28
CA PHE A 139 -0.49 -7.28 -9.49
C PHE A 139 -1.71 -8.14 -9.17
N PHE A 140 -1.63 -8.97 -8.13
CA PHE A 140 -2.74 -9.77 -7.65
C PHE A 140 -3.97 -8.92 -7.31
N ARG A 141 -3.81 -7.69 -6.81
CA ARG A 141 -4.93 -6.78 -6.52
C ARG A 141 -5.68 -6.31 -7.77
N ILE A 142 -5.00 -6.26 -8.91
CA ILE A 142 -5.62 -6.01 -10.21
C ILE A 142 -6.40 -7.27 -10.64
N LEU A 143 -5.77 -8.45 -10.51
CA LEU A 143 -6.37 -9.72 -10.90
C LEU A 143 -7.67 -10.05 -10.16
N ILE A 144 -7.76 -9.67 -8.87
CA ILE A 144 -8.98 -9.89 -8.07
C ILE A 144 -9.98 -8.73 -8.16
N GLY A 145 -9.74 -7.74 -9.02
CA GLY A 145 -10.67 -6.64 -9.27
C GLY A 145 -10.76 -5.59 -8.16
N PHE A 146 -9.76 -5.46 -7.30
CA PHE A 146 -9.72 -4.42 -6.27
C PHE A 146 -9.31 -3.07 -6.84
N HIS A 147 -8.47 -3.09 -7.87
CA HIS A 147 -7.92 -1.90 -8.49
C HIS A 147 -7.80 -2.06 -10.00
N TYR A 148 -7.90 -0.94 -10.71
CA TYR A 148 -7.48 -0.81 -12.08
C TYR A 148 -5.96 -0.55 -12.18
N PRO A 149 -5.32 -0.81 -13.33
CA PRO A 149 -3.93 -0.39 -13.56
C PRO A 149 -3.70 1.11 -13.30
N ILE A 150 -4.64 1.97 -13.68
CA ILE A 150 -4.55 3.43 -13.44
C ILE A 150 -4.46 3.79 -11.95
N ASP A 151 -5.08 2.99 -11.06
CA ASP A 151 -5.01 3.21 -9.60
C ASP A 151 -3.57 2.98 -9.10
N MET A 152 -2.84 2.05 -9.73
CA MET A 152 -1.44 1.80 -9.42
C MET A 152 -0.56 2.98 -9.86
N PHE A 153 -0.78 3.51 -11.07
CA PHE A 153 -0.06 4.71 -11.52
C PHE A 153 -0.31 5.91 -10.61
N GLY A 154 -1.57 6.15 -10.23
CA GLY A 154 -1.90 7.17 -9.24
C GLY A 154 -1.20 6.93 -7.90
N GLY A 155 -1.13 5.67 -7.47
CA GLY A 155 -0.42 5.26 -6.26
C GLY A 155 1.09 5.50 -6.33
N ILE A 156 1.73 5.27 -7.49
CA ILE A 156 3.16 5.54 -7.71
C ILE A 156 3.46 7.03 -7.55
N ILE A 157 2.72 7.88 -8.24
CA ILE A 157 2.90 9.33 -8.18
C ILE A 157 2.68 9.84 -6.74
N THR A 158 1.59 9.43 -6.13
CA THR A 158 1.26 9.84 -4.76
C THR A 158 2.31 9.37 -3.75
N GLY A 159 2.77 8.12 -3.85
CA GLY A 159 3.81 7.58 -2.95
C GLY A 159 5.13 8.32 -3.06
N ALA A 160 5.55 8.68 -4.28
CA ALA A 160 6.75 9.48 -4.50
C ALA A 160 6.63 10.90 -3.91
N LEU A 161 5.48 11.55 -4.10
CA LEU A 161 5.21 12.87 -3.52
C LEU A 161 5.21 12.84 -1.98
N ILE A 162 4.59 11.82 -1.37
CA ILE A 162 4.56 11.66 0.08
C ILE A 162 5.97 11.44 0.65
N TRP A 163 6.80 10.62 -0.01
CA TRP A 163 8.19 10.44 0.37
C TRP A 163 8.98 11.76 0.29
N LEU A 164 8.81 12.55 -0.76
CA LEU A 164 9.41 13.87 -0.86
C LEU A 164 8.97 14.79 0.28
N LEU A 165 7.67 14.86 0.57
CA LEU A 165 7.13 15.66 1.66
C LEU A 165 7.66 15.23 3.03
N SER A 166 7.82 13.92 3.26
CA SER A 166 8.31 13.40 4.54
C SER A 166 9.74 13.85 4.87
N LYS A 167 10.55 14.17 3.87
CA LYS A 167 11.92 14.69 4.07
C LYS A 167 12.00 16.10 4.64
N TRP A 168 10.94 16.91 4.43
CA TRP A 168 10.88 18.28 4.92
C TRP A 168 10.51 18.37 6.41
N ILE A 169 10.15 17.23 7.01
CA ILE A 169 9.71 17.18 8.39
C ILE A 169 10.91 16.93 9.29
N ILE A 170 11.38 18.00 9.92
CA ILE A 170 12.46 17.98 10.89
C ILE A 170 11.82 18.14 12.28
N LEU A 171 12.03 17.15 13.14
CA LEU A 171 11.58 17.25 14.52
C LEU A 171 12.61 17.94 15.41
N PRO A 172 12.16 18.62 16.47
CA PRO A 172 13.06 19.17 17.48
C PRO A 172 13.98 18.10 18.07
N ILE A 173 15.23 18.45 18.28
CA ILE A 173 16.30 17.54 18.74
C ILE A 173 15.92 16.81 20.03
N PHE A 174 15.27 17.49 20.98
CA PHE A 174 14.89 16.87 22.25
C PHE A 174 13.88 15.73 22.09
N ILE A 175 12.92 15.86 21.15
CA ILE A 175 11.95 14.78 20.84
C ILE A 175 12.71 13.60 20.24
N THR A 176 13.60 13.87 19.30
CA THR A 176 14.41 12.83 18.65
C THR A 176 15.27 12.08 19.68
N GLN A 177 15.87 12.77 20.63
CA GLN A 177 16.67 12.14 21.69
C GLN A 177 15.85 11.24 22.61
N ILE A 178 14.67 11.67 23.04
CA ILE A 178 13.75 10.84 23.86
C ILE A 178 13.44 9.54 23.10
N PHE A 179 13.03 9.64 21.83
CA PHE A 179 12.72 8.44 21.04
C PHE A 179 13.93 7.57 20.77
N LYS A 180 15.10 8.16 20.54
CA LYS A 180 16.34 7.40 20.40
C LYS A 180 16.61 6.57 21.64
N THR A 181 16.49 7.15 22.82
CA THR A 181 16.67 6.43 24.08
C THR A 181 15.68 5.27 24.24
N ILE A 182 14.38 5.53 23.93
CA ILE A 182 13.34 4.51 23.99
C ILE A 182 13.59 3.37 22.99
N PHE A 183 13.92 3.71 21.74
CA PHE A 183 14.17 2.71 20.70
C PHE A 183 15.46 1.89 20.95
N ASN A 184 16.54 2.52 21.45
CA ASN A 184 17.72 1.82 21.85
C ASN A 184 17.43 0.80 22.94
N PHE A 185 16.60 1.19 23.94
CA PHE A 185 16.18 0.29 25.00
C PHE A 185 15.31 -0.87 24.48
N ILE A 186 14.31 -0.58 23.63
CA ILE A 186 13.36 -1.61 23.14
C ILE A 186 14.03 -2.55 22.11
N PHE A 187 14.85 -2.02 21.22
CA PHE A 187 15.41 -2.79 20.10
C PHE A 187 16.88 -3.17 20.29
N PHE A 188 17.47 -2.89 21.45
CA PHE A 188 18.87 -3.16 21.76
C PHE A 188 19.82 -2.63 20.65
N ILE A 189 19.61 -1.38 20.24
CA ILE A 189 20.41 -0.70 19.22
C ILE A 189 21.44 0.14 19.99
N ASP A 190 22.73 -0.21 19.85
CA ASP A 190 23.86 0.55 20.40
C ASP A 190 24.19 1.77 19.55
#